data_678b0df7b3e73c9424fd7e8144aa4fe1
#
_entry.id   678b0df7b3e73c9424fd7e8144aa4fe1
#
_cell.length_a   1.000
_cell.length_b   1.000
_cell.length_c   1.000
_cell.angle_alpha   90.00
_cell.angle_beta   90.00
_cell.angle_gamma   90.00
#
_symmetry.space_group_name_H-M   'P 1'
#
loop_
_entity.id
_entity.type
_entity.pdbx_description
1 polymer ?
#
loop_
_entity_poly.entity_id
_entity_poly.type
_entity_poly.pdbx_seq_one_letter_code
_entity_poly.pdbx_strand_id
1 'polypeptide(L)'
;GDYFDFHRLSPKEICFSMGDVAGKGISAALLMATVQSSFRSRIQNHTGHLCVSEVVTELNKQLYANTAPEKFSTFFLGIFDEETSTLRYTNAGHLPPILIRNGEASLLAVDGQYGESSILLEPKDLLLLYTDGISEPQNDYDEMYGEDRLIELVKKNAHLSDEGIINAVMEAVKQWTGSDELQDDMTLLIARRS
;
A
#
# COMPACT_ATOMS: atom_id res chain seq x y z
N GLY A 1 -7.41 -11.11 -1.76
CA GLY A 1 -8.18 -10.02 -1.18
C GLY A 1 -7.35 -8.92 -0.55
N ASP A 2 -7.64 -7.73 -0.99
CA ASP A 2 -6.96 -6.53 -0.57
C ASP A 2 -7.25 -6.16 0.89
N TYR A 3 -6.27 -5.56 1.51
CA TYR A 3 -6.34 -5.02 2.86
C TYR A 3 -5.72 -3.63 2.89
N PHE A 4 -6.40 -2.70 3.55
CA PHE A 4 -5.81 -1.42 3.95
C PHE A 4 -6.32 -1.01 5.33
N ASP A 5 -5.52 -0.24 6.05
CA ASP A 5 -5.90 0.27 7.36
C ASP A 5 -5.23 1.62 7.64
N PHE A 6 -5.84 2.39 8.52
CA PHE A 6 -5.38 3.71 8.90
C PHE A 6 -5.67 3.93 10.40
N HIS A 7 -4.64 4.36 11.15
CA HIS A 7 -4.75 4.60 12.58
C HIS A 7 -3.95 5.81 13.01
N ARG A 8 -4.53 6.61 13.88
CA ARG A 8 -3.76 7.62 14.61
C ARG A 8 -3.17 6.97 15.86
N LEU A 9 -1.84 6.88 15.89
CA LEU A 9 -1.10 6.27 17.02
C LEU A 9 -0.92 7.26 18.17
N SER A 10 -0.74 8.55 17.85
CA SER A 10 -0.57 9.65 18.79
C SER A 10 -1.09 10.95 18.18
N PRO A 11 -1.13 12.08 18.90
CA PRO A 11 -1.46 13.37 18.32
C PRO A 11 -0.57 13.78 17.13
N LYS A 12 0.61 13.17 16.99
CA LYS A 12 1.63 13.50 15.98
C LYS A 12 1.90 12.38 14.98
N GLU A 13 1.50 11.14 15.25
CA GLU A 13 1.82 9.99 14.42
C GLU A 13 0.59 9.36 13.81
N ILE A 14 0.68 9.13 12.50
CA ILE A 14 -0.33 8.45 11.69
C ILE A 14 0.29 7.17 11.14
N CYS A 15 -0.39 6.05 11.35
CA CYS A 15 -0.03 4.75 10.81
C CYS A 15 -0.98 4.38 9.68
N PHE A 16 -0.44 3.88 8.58
CA PHE A 16 -1.23 3.32 7.48
C PHE A 16 -0.56 2.07 6.92
N SER A 17 -1.39 1.16 6.46
CA SER A 17 -0.92 -0.11 5.92
C SER A 17 -1.75 -0.50 4.70
N MET A 18 -1.12 -1.25 3.80
CA MET A 18 -1.75 -1.88 2.66
C MET A 18 -1.14 -3.25 2.44
N GLY A 19 -1.94 -4.21 1.99
CA GLY A 19 -1.48 -5.54 1.67
C GLY A 19 -2.46 -6.26 0.76
N ASP A 20 -2.01 -7.35 0.20
CA ASP A 20 -2.83 -8.28 -0.54
C ASP A 20 -2.57 -9.70 -0.07
N VAL A 21 -3.64 -10.48 0.02
CA VAL A 21 -3.63 -11.87 0.51
C VAL A 21 -3.78 -12.82 -0.67
N ALA A 22 -2.83 -13.72 -0.80
CA ALA A 22 -2.84 -14.74 -1.87
C ALA A 22 -4.13 -15.58 -1.88
N GLY A 23 -4.79 -15.59 -3.05
CA GLY A 23 -6.00 -16.35 -3.32
C GLY A 23 -7.28 -15.52 -3.18
N LYS A 24 -8.40 -16.16 -3.47
CA LYS A 24 -9.74 -15.54 -3.51
C LYS A 24 -10.73 -16.28 -2.61
N GLY A 25 -11.86 -15.62 -2.33
CA GLY A 25 -12.97 -16.19 -1.58
C GLY A 25 -12.75 -16.28 -0.07
N ILE A 26 -13.43 -17.21 0.58
CA ILE A 26 -13.52 -17.27 2.05
C ILE A 26 -12.16 -17.48 2.71
N SER A 27 -11.28 -18.31 2.13
CA SER A 27 -9.97 -18.56 2.73
C SER A 27 -9.07 -17.32 2.74
N ALA A 28 -9.09 -16.54 1.69
CA ALA A 28 -8.36 -15.26 1.62
C ALA A 28 -8.96 -14.23 2.60
N ALA A 29 -10.30 -14.15 2.69
CA ALA A 29 -10.97 -13.26 3.62
C ALA A 29 -10.65 -13.59 5.10
N LEU A 30 -10.59 -14.89 5.46
CA LEU A 30 -10.20 -15.31 6.81
C LEU A 30 -8.74 -14.97 7.13
N LEU A 31 -7.85 -15.17 6.15
CA LEU A 31 -6.44 -14.81 6.33
C LEU A 31 -6.28 -13.30 6.47
N MET A 32 -6.95 -12.52 5.65
CA MET A 32 -6.97 -11.05 5.75
C MET A 32 -7.49 -10.58 7.11
N ALA A 33 -8.59 -11.18 7.61
CA ALA A 33 -9.12 -10.86 8.94
C ALA A 33 -8.13 -11.22 10.06
N THR A 34 -7.34 -12.28 9.90
CA THR A 34 -6.27 -12.66 10.83
C THR A 34 -5.13 -11.64 10.82
N VAL A 35 -4.68 -11.23 9.63
CA VAL A 35 -3.66 -10.16 9.46
C VAL A 35 -4.14 -8.87 10.13
N GLN A 36 -5.35 -8.44 9.82
CA GLN A 36 -5.96 -7.24 10.38
C GLN A 36 -6.03 -7.28 11.92
N SER A 37 -6.56 -8.37 12.47
CA SER A 37 -6.71 -8.53 13.91
C SER A 37 -5.36 -8.51 14.64
N SER A 38 -4.38 -9.23 14.10
CA SER A 38 -3.03 -9.29 14.66
C SER A 38 -2.34 -7.93 14.60
N PHE A 39 -2.44 -7.25 13.46
CA PHE A 39 -1.88 -5.91 13.28
C PHE A 39 -2.52 -4.90 14.24
N ARG A 40 -3.85 -4.81 14.27
CA ARG A 40 -4.57 -3.88 15.16
C ARG A 40 -4.28 -4.14 16.63
N SER A 41 -4.24 -5.40 17.05
CA SER A 41 -3.85 -5.75 18.43
C SER A 41 -2.46 -5.23 18.76
N ARG A 42 -1.52 -5.34 17.84
CA ARG A 42 -0.14 -4.88 18.03
C ARG A 42 -0.05 -3.36 18.19
N ILE A 43 -0.71 -2.60 17.32
CA ILE A 43 -0.64 -1.13 17.36
C ILE A 43 -1.44 -0.54 18.53
N GLN A 44 -2.56 -1.16 18.93
CA GLN A 44 -3.39 -0.69 20.05
C GLN A 44 -2.73 -0.92 21.42
N ASN A 45 -1.98 -2.01 21.57
CA ASN A 45 -1.29 -2.36 22.81
C ASN A 45 0.15 -1.80 22.86
N HIS A 46 0.52 -0.99 21.88
CA HIS A 46 1.85 -0.41 21.80
C HIS A 46 2.04 0.71 22.85
N THR A 47 3.21 0.74 23.47
CA THR A 47 3.65 1.81 24.36
C THR A 47 5.05 2.28 23.93
N GLY A 48 5.21 3.57 23.68
CA GLY A 48 6.49 4.16 23.27
C GLY A 48 6.70 4.15 21.75
N HIS A 49 7.94 4.01 21.30
CA HIS A 49 8.29 4.02 19.87
C HIS A 49 7.93 2.72 19.18
N LEU A 50 7.17 2.77 18.09
CA LEU A 50 6.80 1.61 17.28
C LEU A 50 7.78 1.45 16.12
N CYS A 51 8.53 0.35 16.12
CA CYS A 51 9.42 -0.02 15.02
C CYS A 51 8.63 -0.78 13.95
N VAL A 52 8.56 -0.24 12.72
CA VAL A 52 7.74 -0.83 11.64
C VAL A 52 8.26 -2.21 11.22
N SER A 53 9.58 -2.40 11.22
CA SER A 53 10.20 -3.69 10.86
C SER A 53 9.89 -4.79 11.88
N GLU A 54 9.87 -4.46 13.18
CA GLU A 54 9.50 -5.41 14.23
C GLU A 54 8.02 -5.82 14.11
N VAL A 55 7.13 -4.88 13.85
CA VAL A 55 5.70 -5.16 13.66
C VAL A 55 5.50 -6.17 12.54
N VAL A 56 6.08 -5.92 11.38
CA VAL A 56 5.93 -6.80 10.21
C VAL A 56 6.61 -8.16 10.44
N THR A 57 7.77 -8.19 11.07
CA THR A 57 8.46 -9.44 11.43
C THR A 57 7.59 -10.32 12.35
N GLU A 58 6.96 -9.74 13.35
CA GLU A 58 6.08 -10.49 14.26
C GLU A 58 4.79 -10.95 13.58
N LEU A 59 4.19 -10.10 12.71
CA LEU A 59 3.05 -10.51 11.89
C LEU A 59 3.42 -11.71 11.00
N ASN A 60 4.57 -11.68 10.36
CA ASN A 60 5.04 -12.79 9.52
C ASN A 60 5.22 -14.08 10.33
N LYS A 61 5.84 -14.01 11.52
CA LYS A 61 5.96 -15.19 12.41
C LYS A 61 4.61 -15.78 12.78
N GLN A 62 3.64 -14.93 13.13
CA GLN A 62 2.29 -15.38 13.48
C GLN A 62 1.56 -16.02 12.29
N LEU A 63 1.67 -15.43 11.09
CA LEU A 63 1.11 -16.00 9.87
C LEU A 63 1.74 -17.35 9.56
N TYR A 64 3.07 -17.42 9.54
CA TYR A 64 3.80 -18.67 9.24
C TYR A 64 3.46 -19.79 10.21
N ALA A 65 3.27 -19.49 11.49
CA ALA A 65 2.91 -20.49 12.51
C ALA A 65 1.47 -21.00 12.40
N ASN A 66 0.55 -20.23 11.78
CA ASN A 66 -0.89 -20.51 11.79
C ASN A 66 -1.49 -20.76 10.40
N THR A 67 -0.67 -20.74 9.35
CA THR A 67 -1.15 -20.92 7.98
C THR A 67 -0.31 -21.95 7.23
N ALA A 68 -0.89 -22.54 6.17
CA ALA A 68 -0.17 -23.41 5.27
C ALA A 68 0.87 -22.61 4.44
N PRO A 69 2.01 -23.22 4.05
CA PRO A 69 3.13 -22.52 3.39
C PRO A 69 2.76 -21.80 2.09
N GLU A 70 1.73 -22.25 1.40
CA GLU A 70 1.20 -21.64 0.17
C GLU A 70 0.34 -20.40 0.44
N LYS A 71 0.05 -20.10 1.70
CA LYS A 71 -0.73 -18.94 2.12
C LYS A 71 0.22 -17.83 2.56
N PHE A 72 0.24 -16.75 1.79
CA PHE A 72 1.06 -15.58 2.08
C PHE A 72 0.26 -14.30 1.86
N SER A 73 0.75 -13.23 2.39
CA SER A 73 0.25 -11.88 2.18
C SER A 73 1.41 -10.95 1.92
N THR A 74 1.25 -10.06 0.99
CA THR A 74 2.11 -8.88 0.90
C THR A 74 1.69 -7.87 1.96
N PHE A 75 2.61 -7.04 2.44
CA PHE A 75 2.27 -6.02 3.44
C PHE A 75 3.23 -4.83 3.39
N PHE A 76 2.66 -3.65 3.26
CA PHE A 76 3.36 -2.39 3.44
C PHE A 76 2.88 -1.73 4.74
N LEU A 77 3.80 -1.18 5.52
CA LEU A 77 3.50 -0.43 6.74
C LEU A 77 4.28 0.87 6.75
N GLY A 78 3.56 1.99 6.92
CA GLY A 78 4.12 3.32 7.08
C GLY A 78 3.64 3.99 8.36
N ILE A 79 4.55 4.72 9.02
CA ILE A 79 4.23 5.61 10.15
C ILE A 79 4.78 7.00 9.80
N PHE A 80 3.87 7.95 9.65
CA PHE A 80 4.21 9.34 9.40
C PHE A 80 4.17 10.15 10.69
N ASP A 81 5.28 10.80 10.99
CA ASP A 81 5.40 11.76 12.09
C ASP A 81 5.16 13.18 11.55
N GLU A 82 4.05 13.79 11.95
CA GLU A 82 3.64 15.13 11.52
C GLU A 82 4.58 16.24 12.03
N GLU A 83 5.25 16.02 13.17
CA GLU A 83 6.16 17.02 13.77
C GLU A 83 7.49 17.09 13.01
N THR A 84 8.06 15.93 12.68
CA THR A 84 9.33 15.83 11.97
C THR A 84 9.16 15.72 10.45
N SER A 85 7.92 15.52 9.98
CA SER A 85 7.61 15.26 8.57
C SER A 85 8.28 14.01 7.99
N THR A 86 8.60 13.07 8.86
CA THR A 86 9.30 11.84 8.49
C THR A 86 8.34 10.69 8.36
N LEU A 87 8.38 10.01 7.21
CA LEU A 87 7.75 8.72 7.00
C LEU A 87 8.77 7.61 7.26
N ARG A 88 8.53 6.78 8.28
CA ARG A 88 9.23 5.52 8.52
C ARG A 88 8.39 4.39 7.94
N TYR A 89 8.99 3.47 7.21
CA TYR A 89 8.23 2.43 6.54
C TYR A 89 9.02 1.13 6.37
N THR A 90 8.27 0.05 6.14
CA THR A 90 8.78 -1.26 5.75
C THR A 90 7.88 -1.87 4.69
N ASN A 91 8.43 -2.78 3.89
CA ASN A 91 7.72 -3.46 2.82
C ASN A 91 8.02 -4.95 2.83
N ALA A 92 6.99 -5.76 3.01
CA ALA A 92 7.04 -7.21 2.97
C ALA A 92 6.43 -7.73 1.66
N GLY A 93 7.14 -7.52 0.56
CA GLY A 93 6.75 -8.04 -0.76
C GLY A 93 5.54 -7.36 -1.41
N HIS A 94 5.07 -6.23 -0.87
CA HIS A 94 4.03 -5.43 -1.52
C HIS A 94 4.61 -4.58 -2.64
N LEU A 95 3.77 -4.16 -3.59
CA LEU A 95 4.17 -3.23 -4.64
C LEU A 95 4.75 -1.94 -4.01
N PRO A 96 5.90 -1.44 -4.48
CA PRO A 96 6.53 -0.28 -3.88
C PRO A 96 5.64 0.96 -4.08
N PRO A 97 5.38 1.75 -3.02
CA PRO A 97 4.65 3.01 -3.16
C PRO A 97 5.35 3.98 -4.10
N ILE A 98 4.56 4.71 -4.87
CA ILE A 98 5.03 5.75 -5.79
C ILE A 98 5.02 7.09 -5.05
N LEU A 99 6.18 7.74 -4.98
CA LEU A 99 6.30 9.11 -4.48
C LEU A 99 6.42 10.08 -5.65
N ILE A 100 5.51 11.04 -5.73
CA ILE A 100 5.61 12.17 -6.67
C ILE A 100 6.08 13.40 -5.92
N ARG A 101 7.23 13.90 -6.32
CA ARG A 101 7.86 15.12 -5.78
C ARG A 101 8.33 16.02 -6.91
N ASN A 102 7.88 17.26 -6.94
CA ASN A 102 8.25 18.25 -7.96
C ASN A 102 8.05 17.76 -9.41
N GLY A 103 7.01 16.98 -9.66
CA GLY A 103 6.69 16.39 -10.97
C GLY A 103 7.50 15.16 -11.36
N GLU A 104 8.42 14.73 -10.50
CA GLU A 104 9.19 13.48 -10.70
C GLU A 104 8.65 12.36 -9.82
N ALA A 105 8.72 11.13 -10.35
CA ALA A 105 8.30 9.93 -9.65
C ALA A 105 9.50 9.12 -9.15
N SER A 106 9.38 8.57 -7.95
CA SER A 106 10.31 7.58 -7.41
C SER A 106 9.54 6.49 -6.66
N LEU A 107 10.11 5.29 -6.62
CA LEU A 107 9.54 4.18 -5.85
C LEU A 107 10.20 4.13 -4.47
N LEU A 108 9.38 3.93 -3.43
CA LEU A 108 9.90 3.74 -2.07
C LEU A 108 10.38 2.30 -1.90
N ALA A 109 11.69 2.12 -2.05
CA ALA A 109 12.35 0.84 -1.81
C ALA A 109 12.75 0.67 -0.34
N VAL A 110 12.94 -0.59 0.08
CA VAL A 110 13.45 -0.97 1.41
C VAL A 110 14.66 -1.88 1.22
N ASP A 111 15.71 -1.66 2.01
CA ASP A 111 16.89 -2.50 2.00
C ASP A 111 16.67 -3.74 2.90
N GLY A 112 16.91 -4.91 2.32
CA GLY A 112 16.81 -6.19 3.03
C GLY A 112 15.38 -6.68 3.28
N GLN A 113 15.31 -7.87 3.90
CA GLN A 113 14.02 -8.47 4.23
C GLN A 113 13.41 -7.77 5.46
N TYR A 114 12.26 -7.11 5.27
CA TYR A 114 11.56 -6.33 6.30
C TYR A 114 12.41 -5.22 6.94
N GLY A 115 13.37 -4.66 6.21
CA GLY A 115 14.15 -3.52 6.67
C GLY A 115 13.27 -2.31 6.97
N GLU A 116 13.70 -1.44 7.88
CA GLU A 116 13.09 -0.14 8.10
C GLU A 116 13.82 0.92 7.26
N SER A 117 13.07 1.70 6.51
CA SER A 117 13.56 2.86 5.79
C SER A 117 12.82 4.11 6.25
N SER A 118 13.41 5.27 6.02
CA SER A 118 12.77 6.54 6.32
C SER A 118 13.02 7.58 5.25
N ILE A 119 12.04 8.44 5.05
CA ILE A 119 12.13 9.57 4.13
C ILE A 119 11.46 10.80 4.73
N LEU A 120 12.09 11.96 4.54
CA LEU A 120 11.46 13.24 4.83
C LEU A 120 10.46 13.55 3.72
N LEU A 121 9.18 13.73 4.05
CA LEU A 121 8.18 14.20 3.11
C LEU A 121 8.19 15.73 3.04
N GLU A 122 8.27 16.28 1.85
CA GLU A 122 8.22 17.70 1.58
C GLU A 122 6.76 18.17 1.36
N PRO A 123 6.46 19.47 1.57
CA PRO A 123 5.14 20.00 1.23
C PRO A 123 4.78 19.72 -0.24
N LYS A 124 3.56 19.28 -0.47
CA LYS A 124 3.01 18.85 -1.77
C LYS A 124 3.47 17.49 -2.27
N ASP A 125 4.32 16.78 -1.54
CA ASP A 125 4.60 15.37 -1.86
C ASP A 125 3.30 14.57 -1.90
N LEU A 126 3.19 13.71 -2.90
CA LEU A 126 2.08 12.79 -3.06
C LEU A 126 2.63 11.37 -3.01
N LEU A 127 2.14 10.60 -2.06
CA LEU A 127 2.43 9.18 -1.93
C LEU A 127 1.22 8.37 -2.39
N LEU A 128 1.45 7.44 -3.30
CA LEU A 128 0.44 6.54 -3.84
C LEU A 128 0.80 5.10 -3.48
N LEU A 129 -0.12 4.41 -2.79
CA LEU A 129 -0.08 2.97 -2.57
C LEU A 129 -1.16 2.32 -3.42
N TYR A 130 -0.90 1.15 -3.96
CA TYR A 130 -1.82 0.45 -4.85
C TYR A 130 -1.60 -1.06 -4.79
N THR A 131 -2.64 -1.82 -5.13
CA THR A 131 -2.57 -3.28 -5.29
C THR A 131 -2.45 -3.68 -6.75
N ASP A 132 -2.12 -4.93 -7.01
CA ASP A 132 -1.91 -5.48 -8.36
C ASP A 132 -3.16 -5.39 -9.25
N GLY A 133 -4.35 -5.38 -8.65
CA GLY A 133 -5.60 -5.10 -9.37
C GLY A 133 -5.64 -3.74 -10.09
N ILE A 134 -4.69 -2.82 -9.79
CA ILE A 134 -4.50 -1.57 -10.55
C ILE A 134 -3.53 -1.75 -11.72
N SER A 135 -2.42 -2.47 -11.51
CA SER A 135 -1.31 -2.55 -12.49
C SER A 135 -1.37 -3.79 -13.39
N GLU A 136 -1.99 -4.88 -12.95
CA GLU A 136 -2.05 -6.15 -13.69
C GLU A 136 -3.26 -6.37 -14.61
N PRO A 137 -4.37 -5.56 -14.57
CA PRO A 137 -5.47 -5.75 -15.48
C PRO A 137 -5.02 -5.78 -16.94
N GLN A 138 -5.52 -6.77 -17.67
CA GLN A 138 -5.13 -7.04 -19.05
C GLN A 138 -6.17 -6.51 -20.04
N ASN A 139 -5.67 -6.04 -21.19
CA ASN A 139 -6.49 -5.68 -22.34
C ASN A 139 -6.80 -6.92 -23.23
N ASP A 140 -7.48 -6.71 -24.36
CA ASP A 140 -7.83 -7.77 -25.33
C ASP A 140 -6.61 -8.46 -25.97
N TYR A 141 -5.41 -7.95 -25.77
CA TYR A 141 -4.15 -8.49 -26.29
C TYR A 141 -3.30 -9.15 -25.21
N ASP A 142 -3.86 -9.43 -24.01
CA ASP A 142 -3.16 -9.96 -22.84
C ASP A 142 -2.01 -9.07 -22.34
N GLU A 143 -2.04 -7.77 -22.64
CA GLU A 143 -1.08 -6.81 -22.13
C GLU A 143 -1.57 -6.23 -20.80
N MET A 144 -0.73 -6.26 -19.76
CA MET A 144 -1.01 -5.60 -18.48
C MET A 144 -1.03 -4.07 -18.61
N TYR A 145 -1.84 -3.40 -17.79
CA TYR A 145 -1.82 -1.94 -17.70
C TYR A 145 -0.42 -1.43 -17.35
N GLY A 146 0.18 -1.99 -16.31
CA GLY A 146 1.58 -1.78 -15.96
C GLY A 146 1.82 -0.55 -15.07
N GLU A 147 2.91 -0.63 -14.31
CA GLU A 147 3.35 0.42 -13.40
C GLU A 147 3.75 1.70 -14.13
N ASP A 148 4.40 1.61 -15.27
CA ASP A 148 4.86 2.78 -16.03
C ASP A 148 3.68 3.68 -16.45
N ARG A 149 2.58 3.08 -16.92
CA ARG A 149 1.37 3.84 -17.29
C ARG A 149 0.72 4.48 -16.08
N LEU A 150 0.70 3.76 -14.95
CA LEU A 150 0.19 4.31 -13.68
C LEU A 150 1.01 5.52 -13.25
N ILE A 151 2.34 5.41 -13.24
CA ILE A 151 3.26 6.49 -12.88
C ILE A 151 3.03 7.73 -13.76
N GLU A 152 3.01 7.56 -15.08
CA GLU A 152 2.83 8.69 -16.00
C GLU A 152 1.44 9.33 -15.85
N LEU A 153 0.39 8.52 -15.61
CA LEU A 153 -0.95 9.04 -15.35
C LEU A 153 -0.98 9.87 -14.07
N VAL A 154 -0.39 9.37 -12.98
CA VAL A 154 -0.39 10.07 -11.68
C VAL A 154 0.46 11.34 -11.76
N LYS A 155 1.62 11.31 -12.40
CA LYS A 155 2.45 12.51 -12.66
C LYS A 155 1.65 13.60 -13.38
N LYS A 156 0.97 13.23 -14.45
CA LYS A 156 0.17 14.15 -15.26
C LYS A 156 -0.98 14.78 -14.46
N ASN A 157 -1.57 14.02 -13.54
CA ASN A 157 -2.75 14.42 -12.78
C ASN A 157 -2.43 14.84 -11.33
N ALA A 158 -1.17 14.94 -10.93
CA ALA A 158 -0.75 15.26 -9.56
C ALA A 158 -1.28 16.61 -9.04
N HIS A 159 -1.67 17.52 -9.93
CA HIS A 159 -2.29 18.81 -9.62
C HIS A 159 -3.77 18.73 -9.24
N LEU A 160 -4.44 17.62 -9.52
CA LEU A 160 -5.84 17.38 -9.17
C LEU A 160 -5.99 17.11 -7.65
N SER A 161 -7.24 17.11 -7.19
CA SER A 161 -7.59 16.59 -5.86
C SER A 161 -7.29 15.09 -5.79
N ASP A 162 -7.16 14.54 -4.57
CA ASP A 162 -6.90 13.11 -4.38
C ASP A 162 -8.02 12.25 -5.00
N GLU A 163 -9.29 12.67 -4.84
CA GLU A 163 -10.43 12.05 -5.51
C GLU A 163 -10.31 12.14 -7.05
N GLY A 164 -9.84 13.27 -7.57
CA GLY A 164 -9.63 13.45 -9.02
C GLY A 164 -8.56 12.50 -9.57
N ILE A 165 -7.50 12.24 -8.84
CA ILE A 165 -6.46 11.27 -9.21
C ILE A 165 -7.02 9.85 -9.17
N ILE A 166 -7.75 9.48 -8.10
CA ILE A 166 -8.40 8.16 -7.98
C ILE A 166 -9.31 7.90 -9.16
N ASN A 167 -10.19 8.86 -9.48
CA ASN A 167 -11.11 8.73 -10.63
C ASN A 167 -10.36 8.60 -11.96
N ALA A 168 -9.27 9.35 -12.15
CA ALA A 168 -8.44 9.25 -13.36
C ALA A 168 -7.79 7.87 -13.50
N VAL A 169 -7.30 7.28 -12.40
CA VAL A 169 -6.71 5.93 -12.40
C VAL A 169 -7.78 4.88 -12.71
N MET A 170 -8.93 4.94 -12.02
CA MET A 170 -10.02 3.97 -12.23
C MET A 170 -10.54 4.01 -13.68
N GLU A 171 -10.73 5.19 -14.23
CA GLU A 171 -11.17 5.36 -15.62
C GLU A 171 -10.13 4.85 -16.62
N ALA A 172 -8.84 5.10 -16.38
CA ALA A 172 -7.76 4.63 -17.26
C ALA A 172 -7.66 3.10 -17.28
N VAL A 173 -7.78 2.43 -16.12
CA VAL A 173 -7.78 0.97 -16.05
C VAL A 173 -9.01 0.40 -16.76
N LYS A 174 -10.20 0.97 -16.54
CA LYS A 174 -11.43 0.58 -17.23
C LYS A 174 -11.32 0.73 -18.76
N GLN A 175 -10.76 1.84 -19.23
CA GLN A 175 -10.51 2.05 -20.67
C GLN A 175 -9.50 1.05 -21.22
N TRP A 176 -8.49 0.68 -20.44
CA TRP A 176 -7.48 -0.30 -20.82
C TRP A 176 -8.06 -1.70 -21.01
N THR A 177 -8.90 -2.14 -20.06
CA THR A 177 -9.55 -3.46 -20.11
C THR A 177 -10.71 -3.53 -21.10
N GLY A 178 -11.30 -2.39 -21.48
CA GLY A 178 -12.51 -2.34 -22.29
C GLY A 178 -13.75 -2.92 -21.60
N SER A 179 -13.71 -3.15 -20.30
CA SER A 179 -14.76 -3.79 -19.50
C SER A 179 -15.06 -3.02 -18.21
N ASP A 180 -16.32 -3.11 -17.78
CA ASP A 180 -16.74 -2.66 -16.46
C ASP A 180 -16.52 -3.71 -15.37
N GLU A 181 -16.25 -4.96 -15.76
CA GLU A 181 -15.98 -6.05 -14.81
C GLU A 181 -14.54 -5.98 -14.34
N LEU A 182 -14.37 -5.98 -13.02
CA LEU A 182 -13.04 -6.01 -12.40
C LEU A 182 -12.43 -7.41 -12.53
N GLN A 183 -11.18 -7.45 -12.95
CA GLN A 183 -10.41 -8.71 -13.02
C GLN A 183 -9.92 -9.14 -11.64
N ASP A 184 -9.65 -8.18 -10.75
CA ASP A 184 -9.33 -8.38 -9.34
C ASP A 184 -9.78 -7.21 -8.47
N ASP A 185 -9.63 -7.34 -7.13
CA ASP A 185 -9.86 -6.25 -6.19
C ASP A 185 -8.89 -5.10 -6.51
N MET A 186 -9.39 -3.86 -6.49
CA MET A 186 -8.61 -2.67 -6.81
C MET A 186 -8.57 -1.74 -5.61
N THR A 187 -7.42 -1.61 -4.99
CA THR A 187 -7.21 -0.70 -3.87
C THR A 187 -6.18 0.37 -4.21
N LEU A 188 -6.54 1.62 -3.97
CA LEU A 188 -5.69 2.78 -4.17
C LEU A 188 -5.79 3.70 -2.95
N LEU A 189 -4.65 4.03 -2.36
CA LEU A 189 -4.55 4.97 -1.25
C LEU A 189 -3.62 6.11 -1.65
N ILE A 190 -4.09 7.34 -1.45
CA ILE A 190 -3.32 8.55 -1.68
C ILE A 190 -3.09 9.25 -0.34
N ALA A 191 -1.86 9.62 -0.07
CA ALA A 191 -1.48 10.50 1.03
C ALA A 191 -0.75 11.72 0.45
N ARG A 192 -1.24 12.92 0.75
CA ARG A 192 -0.61 14.17 0.32
C ARG A 192 -0.15 14.95 1.53
N ARG A 193 1.10 15.41 1.47
CA ARG A 193 1.57 16.33 2.47
C ARG A 193 1.09 17.77 2.17
N SER A 194 0.28 18.30 3.06
CA SER A 194 -0.14 19.71 3.09
C SER A 194 1.01 20.66 3.49
#